data_9d654513c04b3bf90d87dd107fe460f6
#
_entry.id   9d654513c04b3bf90d87dd107fe460f6
#
_cell.length_a   1.000
_cell.length_b   1.000
_cell.length_c   1.000
_cell.angle_alpha   90.00
_cell.angle_beta   90.00
_cell.angle_gamma   90.00
#
_symmetry.space_group_name_H-M   'P 1'
#
loop_
_entity.id
_entity.type
_entity.pdbx_description
1 polymer ?
#
loop_
_entity_poly.entity_id
_entity_poly.type
_entity_poly.pdbx_seq_one_letter_code
_entity_poly.pdbx_strand_id
1 'polypeptide(L)'
;MEFLLIFNYFIFAGLYQIQNINFTALAILVITNTVGLIFYFLNKNKQNTSSSTNKTNSQTIVSSKSYSSEDIENQLINEIEDYILFINSFNAISAANKAAKSFYGDIIGKNLSSFLRAPDLLDKIEKCRDERVNEYLEFEINLPTYSFFRLTIVPLSQKNVLIVVKDYTDVKKSEQLRSDFVANVSHELKTPLVSIKGFLETISNSAKDDPKAQEKFIKIMQEQANKMEILILDLMSLSR
;
A
#
# COMPACT_ATOMS: atom_id res chain seq x y z
N MET A 1 -27.79 -0.64 -18.14
CA MET A 1 -26.44 -0.88 -17.57
C MET A 1 -25.95 -2.29 -17.88
N GLU A 2 -26.78 -3.31 -17.74
CA GLU A 2 -26.42 -4.70 -18.04
C GLU A 2 -26.05 -4.95 -19.52
N PHE A 3 -26.70 -4.25 -20.46
CA PHE A 3 -26.45 -4.41 -21.89
C PHE A 3 -25.03 -3.96 -22.32
N LEU A 4 -24.46 -2.97 -21.64
CA LEU A 4 -23.09 -2.46 -21.91
C LEU A 4 -22.01 -3.39 -21.34
N LEU A 5 -22.30 -4.04 -20.21
CA LEU A 5 -21.43 -5.06 -19.62
C LEU A 5 -21.40 -6.34 -20.49
N ILE A 6 -22.56 -6.76 -20.99
CA ILE A 6 -22.68 -7.90 -21.89
C ILE A 6 -21.99 -7.60 -23.23
N PHE A 7 -22.12 -6.40 -23.77
CA PHE A 7 -21.48 -5.99 -25.02
C PHE A 7 -19.95 -5.94 -24.88
N ASN A 8 -19.41 -5.42 -23.77
CA ASN A 8 -17.97 -5.46 -23.47
C ASN A 8 -17.45 -6.89 -23.31
N TYR A 9 -18.23 -7.78 -22.68
CA TYR A 9 -17.85 -9.19 -22.54
C TYR A 9 -17.74 -9.90 -23.90
N PHE A 10 -18.68 -9.63 -24.84
CA PHE A 10 -18.63 -10.19 -26.18
C PHE A 10 -17.48 -9.65 -27.05
N ILE A 11 -17.14 -8.37 -26.90
CA ILE A 11 -15.95 -7.79 -27.55
C ILE A 11 -14.69 -8.44 -27.00
N PHE A 12 -14.61 -8.65 -25.68
CA PHE A 12 -13.45 -9.27 -25.02
C PHE A 12 -13.28 -10.74 -25.42
N ALA A 13 -14.38 -11.49 -25.50
CA ALA A 13 -14.38 -12.88 -25.93
C ALA A 13 -14.03 -13.02 -27.42
N GLY A 14 -14.48 -12.11 -28.28
CA GLY A 14 -14.13 -12.05 -29.68
C GLY A 14 -12.67 -11.69 -29.96
N LEU A 15 -12.10 -10.81 -29.18
CA LEU A 15 -10.69 -10.38 -29.28
C LEU A 15 -9.71 -11.42 -28.73
N TYR A 16 -10.12 -12.26 -27.79
CA TYR A 16 -9.30 -13.34 -27.26
C TYR A 16 -9.03 -14.46 -28.26
N GLN A 17 -9.91 -14.60 -29.29
CA GLN A 17 -9.74 -15.60 -30.34
C GLN A 17 -8.78 -15.18 -31.46
N ILE A 18 -8.34 -13.91 -31.49
CA ILE A 18 -7.37 -13.43 -32.49
C ILE A 18 -5.96 -13.45 -31.87
N GLN A 19 -5.20 -14.46 -32.23
CA GLN A 19 -3.89 -14.87 -31.69
C GLN A 19 -2.73 -13.87 -31.90
N ASN A 20 -2.98 -12.56 -32.15
CA ASN A 20 -1.94 -11.57 -32.46
C ASN A 20 -2.22 -10.14 -31.97
N ILE A 21 -2.92 -9.96 -30.84
CA ILE A 21 -3.12 -8.63 -30.29
C ILE A 21 -2.02 -8.33 -29.25
N ASN A 22 -1.23 -7.29 -29.52
CA ASN A 22 -0.25 -6.75 -28.56
C ASN A 22 -0.96 -6.39 -27.24
N PHE A 23 -0.46 -6.93 -26.12
CA PHE A 23 -0.99 -6.70 -24.77
C PHE A 23 -1.14 -5.19 -24.44
N THR A 24 -0.28 -4.35 -25.00
CA THR A 24 -0.32 -2.88 -24.89
C THR A 24 -1.57 -2.27 -25.55
N ALA A 25 -1.99 -2.78 -26.72
CA ALA A 25 -3.19 -2.29 -27.40
C ALA A 25 -4.47 -2.64 -26.62
N LEU A 26 -4.52 -3.83 -26.02
CA LEU A 26 -5.62 -4.26 -25.16
C LEU A 26 -5.72 -3.40 -23.87
N ALA A 27 -4.58 -3.11 -23.25
CA ALA A 27 -4.52 -2.25 -22.06
C ALA A 27 -4.99 -0.80 -22.36
N ILE A 28 -4.60 -0.23 -23.49
CA ILE A 28 -5.04 1.10 -23.93
C ILE A 28 -6.56 1.13 -24.16
N LEU A 29 -7.13 0.08 -24.78
CA LEU A 29 -8.58 0.00 -25.04
C LEU A 29 -9.39 -0.09 -23.74
N VAL A 30 -8.91 -0.81 -22.72
CA VAL A 30 -9.54 -0.91 -21.42
C VAL A 30 -9.47 0.43 -20.68
N ILE A 31 -8.33 1.11 -20.72
CA ILE A 31 -8.15 2.41 -20.06
C ILE A 31 -9.04 3.49 -20.69
N THR A 32 -9.12 3.55 -22.02
CA THR A 32 -9.96 4.53 -22.73
C THR A 32 -11.44 4.31 -22.46
N ASN A 33 -11.92 3.07 -22.38
CA ASN A 33 -13.31 2.75 -22.02
C ASN A 33 -13.65 3.10 -20.57
N THR A 34 -12.75 2.84 -19.63
CA THR A 34 -12.96 3.20 -18.20
C THR A 34 -12.97 4.70 -17.99
N VAL A 35 -12.08 5.45 -18.63
CA VAL A 35 -12.07 6.92 -18.58
C VAL A 35 -13.34 7.50 -19.22
N GLY A 36 -13.81 6.97 -20.33
CA GLY A 36 -15.08 7.35 -20.98
C GLY A 36 -16.30 7.13 -20.09
N LEU A 37 -16.36 6.02 -19.36
CA LEU A 37 -17.42 5.71 -18.40
C LEU A 37 -17.42 6.66 -17.20
N ILE A 38 -16.24 6.98 -16.66
CA ILE A 38 -16.09 7.94 -15.56
C ILE A 38 -16.53 9.33 -16.02
N PHE A 39 -16.12 9.78 -17.22
CA PHE A 39 -16.52 11.07 -17.78
C PHE A 39 -18.04 11.14 -18.04
N TYR A 40 -18.65 10.06 -18.55
CA TYR A 40 -20.10 9.98 -18.72
C TYR A 40 -20.86 10.09 -17.40
N PHE A 41 -20.38 9.40 -16.34
CA PHE A 41 -21.00 9.45 -15.01
C PHE A 41 -20.89 10.84 -14.36
N LEU A 42 -19.72 11.48 -14.50
CA LEU A 42 -19.50 12.84 -13.99
C LEU A 42 -20.38 13.87 -14.73
N ASN A 43 -20.55 13.72 -16.05
CA ASN A 43 -21.37 14.63 -16.85
C ASN A 43 -22.88 14.40 -16.63
N LYS A 44 -23.33 13.17 -16.41
CA LYS A 44 -24.72 12.83 -16.07
C LYS A 44 -25.13 13.40 -14.72
N ASN A 45 -24.21 13.45 -13.76
CA ASN A 45 -24.45 14.04 -12.44
C ASN A 45 -24.59 15.58 -12.52
N LYS A 46 -23.97 16.22 -13.52
CA LYS A 46 -24.05 17.67 -13.75
C LYS A 46 -25.36 18.11 -14.41
N GLN A 47 -26.05 17.22 -15.12
CA GLN A 47 -27.32 17.53 -15.78
C GLN A 47 -28.55 17.38 -14.85
N ASN A 48 -28.45 16.69 -13.73
CA ASN A 48 -29.55 16.50 -12.80
C ASN A 48 -29.73 17.65 -11.80
N THR A 49 -28.93 18.71 -11.89
CA THR A 49 -29.04 19.92 -11.01
C THR A 49 -29.72 21.13 -11.64
N SER A 50 -30.26 20.99 -12.85
CA SER A 50 -30.94 22.11 -13.50
C SER A 50 -32.30 21.69 -14.08
N SER A 51 -33.32 21.48 -13.22
CA SER A 51 -34.74 21.78 -13.49
C SER A 51 -35.62 21.23 -12.37
N SER A 52 -36.08 22.10 -11.47
CA SER A 52 -37.49 22.22 -11.11
C SER A 52 -37.69 23.38 -10.13
N THR A 53 -38.05 24.53 -10.70
CA THR A 53 -38.83 25.53 -10.00
C THR A 53 -40.30 25.07 -10.02
N ASN A 54 -40.82 24.65 -8.88
CA ASN A 54 -42.26 24.80 -8.61
C ASN A 54 -42.49 25.02 -7.11
N LYS A 55 -43.12 26.16 -6.85
CA LYS A 55 -43.61 26.63 -5.55
C LYS A 55 -44.66 25.67 -4.99
N THR A 56 -44.45 25.18 -3.78
CA THR A 56 -45.56 24.93 -2.85
C THR A 56 -45.04 25.08 -1.43
N ASN A 57 -45.66 25.99 -0.69
CA ASN A 57 -45.41 26.26 0.72
C ASN A 57 -45.66 25.00 1.58
N SER A 58 -44.65 24.57 2.29
CA SER A 58 -44.81 23.89 3.57
C SER A 58 -43.49 24.11 4.35
N GLN A 59 -43.57 24.90 5.40
CA GLN A 59 -42.50 25.19 6.31
C GLN A 59 -42.10 23.91 7.03
N THR A 60 -41.00 23.32 6.62
CA THR A 60 -40.17 22.46 7.47
C THR A 60 -38.76 23.08 7.42
N ILE A 61 -38.38 23.72 8.51
CA ILE A 61 -37.08 24.34 8.69
C ILE A 61 -36.04 23.21 8.74
N VAL A 62 -35.59 22.74 7.58
CA VAL A 62 -34.33 22.06 7.46
C VAL A 62 -33.29 23.16 7.23
N SER A 63 -32.60 23.54 8.29
CA SER A 63 -31.44 24.42 8.23
C SER A 63 -30.40 23.79 7.26
N SER A 64 -30.48 24.13 5.99
CA SER A 64 -29.44 23.86 5.05
C SER A 64 -28.25 24.77 5.40
N LYS A 65 -27.35 24.26 6.26
CA LYS A 65 -26.08 24.89 6.49
C LYS A 65 -25.34 24.89 5.15
N SER A 66 -25.32 26.03 4.46
CA SER A 66 -24.48 26.18 3.27
C SER A 66 -23.04 26.14 3.72
N TYR A 67 -22.40 24.99 3.55
CA TYR A 67 -20.96 24.87 3.79
C TYR A 67 -20.23 25.67 2.70
N SER A 68 -19.33 26.56 3.09
CA SER A 68 -18.42 27.18 2.15
C SER A 68 -17.45 26.10 1.62
N SER A 69 -16.93 26.27 0.41
CA SER A 69 -15.91 25.35 -0.11
C SER A 69 -14.73 25.20 0.85
N GLU A 70 -14.38 26.27 1.53
CA GLU A 70 -13.30 26.32 2.53
C GLU A 70 -13.62 25.49 3.80
N ASP A 71 -14.89 25.49 4.25
CA ASP A 71 -15.31 24.65 5.38
C ASP A 71 -15.24 23.16 5.03
N ILE A 72 -15.61 22.79 3.81
CA ILE A 72 -15.55 21.40 3.31
C ILE A 72 -14.09 20.96 3.19
N GLU A 73 -13.21 21.78 2.62
CA GLU A 73 -11.79 21.49 2.49
C GLU A 73 -11.12 21.28 3.85
N ASN A 74 -11.37 22.18 4.80
CA ASN A 74 -10.86 22.08 6.17
C ASN A 74 -11.40 20.83 6.89
N GLN A 75 -12.67 20.50 6.69
CA GLN A 75 -13.24 19.29 7.27
C GLN A 75 -12.62 18.03 6.69
N LEU A 76 -12.44 17.95 5.37
CA LEU A 76 -11.82 16.81 4.70
C LEU A 76 -10.38 16.60 5.18
N ILE A 77 -9.58 17.66 5.27
CA ILE A 77 -8.19 17.58 5.75
C ILE A 77 -8.15 17.09 7.21
N ASN A 78 -9.10 17.47 8.04
CA ASN A 78 -9.15 17.07 9.46
C ASN A 78 -9.66 15.64 9.68
N GLU A 79 -10.34 15.02 8.73
CA GLU A 79 -10.76 13.61 8.77
C GLU A 79 -9.66 12.65 8.28
N ILE A 80 -8.58 13.17 7.70
CA ILE A 80 -7.43 12.33 7.28
C ILE A 80 -6.61 11.95 8.52
N GLU A 81 -6.34 10.65 8.67
CA GLU A 81 -5.58 10.10 9.80
C GLU A 81 -4.07 10.36 9.68
N ASP A 82 -3.54 10.52 8.46
CA ASP A 82 -2.14 10.88 8.24
C ASP A 82 -1.87 12.30 8.77
N TYR A 83 -0.66 12.56 9.27
CA TYR A 83 -0.32 13.89 9.79
C TYR A 83 -0.02 14.84 8.64
N ILE A 84 -0.80 15.89 8.52
CA ILE A 84 -0.68 16.91 7.48
C ILE A 84 -0.15 18.21 8.10
N LEU A 85 0.99 18.69 7.58
CA LEU A 85 1.68 19.88 8.05
C LEU A 85 1.85 20.85 6.86
N PHE A 86 1.47 22.10 7.06
CA PHE A 86 1.74 23.18 6.12
C PHE A 86 2.94 23.97 6.63
N ILE A 87 3.99 24.04 5.83
CA ILE A 87 5.27 24.65 6.20
C ILE A 87 5.50 25.90 5.35
N ASN A 88 5.80 27.01 6.02
CA ASN A 88 6.11 28.26 5.32
C ASN A 88 7.57 28.30 4.83
N SER A 89 7.94 29.38 4.14
CA SER A 89 9.30 29.58 3.59
C SER A 89 10.42 29.63 4.66
N PHE A 90 10.08 29.81 5.94
CA PHE A 90 11.03 29.84 7.07
C PHE A 90 11.11 28.51 7.83
N ASN A 91 10.57 27.43 7.28
CA ASN A 91 10.47 26.12 7.93
C ASN A 91 9.64 26.11 9.21
N ALA A 92 8.74 27.10 9.40
CA ALA A 92 7.79 27.11 10.49
C ALA A 92 6.46 26.48 10.06
N ILE A 93 5.81 25.76 10.97
CA ILE A 93 4.52 25.12 10.78
C ILE A 93 3.43 26.20 10.79
N SER A 94 2.83 26.49 9.64
CA SER A 94 1.77 27.51 9.49
C SER A 94 0.38 26.95 9.80
N ALA A 95 0.14 25.69 9.46
CA ALA A 95 -1.10 24.98 9.77
C ALA A 95 -0.84 23.47 9.89
N ALA A 96 -1.76 22.78 10.55
CA ALA A 96 -1.72 21.33 10.70
C ALA A 96 -3.14 20.78 10.85
N ASN A 97 -3.37 19.54 10.40
CA ASN A 97 -4.65 18.88 10.58
C ASN A 97 -4.85 18.41 12.04
N LYS A 98 -6.04 17.91 12.35
CA LYS A 98 -6.41 17.42 13.68
C LYS A 98 -5.50 16.28 14.15
N ALA A 99 -5.16 15.32 13.25
CA ALA A 99 -4.31 14.18 13.57
C ALA A 99 -2.90 14.64 14.01
N ALA A 100 -2.27 15.55 13.25
CA ALA A 100 -0.97 16.11 13.58
C ALA A 100 -0.98 16.88 14.91
N LYS A 101 -2.01 17.71 15.16
CA LYS A 101 -2.17 18.44 16.42
C LYS A 101 -2.36 17.50 17.61
N SER A 102 -3.11 16.41 17.43
CA SER A 102 -3.33 15.43 18.50
C SER A 102 -2.03 14.68 18.86
N PHE A 103 -1.18 14.39 17.88
CA PHE A 103 0.06 13.65 18.09
C PHE A 103 1.20 14.53 18.62
N TYR A 104 1.42 15.70 18.01
CA TYR A 104 2.54 16.58 18.32
C TYR A 104 2.21 17.70 19.33
N GLY A 105 0.91 17.90 19.63
CA GLY A 105 0.46 18.98 20.49
C GLY A 105 0.44 20.35 19.80
N ASP A 106 0.76 21.39 20.54
CA ASP A 106 0.82 22.77 20.03
C ASP A 106 2.09 23.01 19.21
N ILE A 107 1.98 22.87 17.89
CA ILE A 107 3.10 22.95 16.94
C ILE A 107 3.03 24.19 16.02
N ILE A 108 1.91 24.90 16.01
CA ILE A 108 1.73 26.04 15.11
C ILE A 108 2.71 27.16 15.45
N GLY A 109 3.33 27.72 14.44
CA GLY A 109 4.35 28.77 14.56
C GLY A 109 5.74 28.28 14.97
N LYS A 110 5.89 27.03 15.34
CA LYS A 110 7.18 26.44 15.72
C LYS A 110 7.94 25.90 14.52
N ASN A 111 9.27 25.80 14.66
CA ASN A 111 10.11 25.26 13.59
C ASN A 111 9.91 23.76 13.45
N LEU A 112 9.80 23.27 12.21
CA LEU A 112 9.60 21.88 11.87
C LEU A 112 10.65 20.95 12.51
N SER A 113 11.93 21.34 12.49
CA SER A 113 13.04 20.55 13.04
C SER A 113 12.96 20.30 14.54
N SER A 114 12.12 21.04 15.27
CA SER A 114 11.88 20.80 16.70
C SER A 114 11.01 19.54 16.94
N PHE A 115 10.22 19.14 15.98
CA PHE A 115 9.27 18.03 16.09
C PHE A 115 9.62 16.85 15.19
N LEU A 116 10.12 17.12 13.97
CA LEU A 116 10.42 16.12 12.99
C LEU A 116 11.92 16.14 12.68
N ARG A 117 12.64 15.20 13.27
CA ARG A 117 14.10 15.07 13.10
C ARG A 117 14.41 13.88 12.20
N ALA A 118 14.09 14.02 10.92
CA ALA A 118 14.46 13.04 9.91
C ALA A 118 15.76 13.48 9.22
N PRO A 119 16.70 12.56 8.96
CA PRO A 119 17.87 12.84 8.12
C PRO A 119 17.46 13.42 6.78
N ASP A 120 18.24 14.35 6.24
CA ASP A 120 18.04 14.97 4.91
C ASP A 120 16.70 15.68 4.69
N LEU A 121 15.87 15.85 5.73
CA LEU A 121 14.55 16.45 5.60
C LEU A 121 14.61 17.89 5.05
N LEU A 122 15.50 18.71 5.58
CA LEU A 122 15.62 20.12 5.17
C LEU A 122 16.11 20.21 3.72
N ASP A 123 17.08 19.40 3.33
CA ASP A 123 17.61 19.36 1.97
C ASP A 123 16.53 18.95 0.97
N LYS A 124 15.70 17.98 1.34
CA LYS A 124 14.54 17.56 0.54
C LYS A 124 13.46 18.64 0.43
N ILE A 125 13.23 19.39 1.50
CA ILE A 125 12.30 20.52 1.48
C ILE A 125 12.81 21.62 0.53
N GLU A 126 14.11 21.95 0.60
CA GLU A 126 14.71 22.95 -0.27
C GLU A 126 14.65 22.51 -1.74
N LYS A 127 15.05 21.27 -2.02
CA LYS A 127 14.94 20.69 -3.35
C LYS A 127 13.50 20.71 -3.88
N CYS A 128 12.52 20.33 -3.05
CA CYS A 128 11.10 20.37 -3.41
C CYS A 128 10.65 21.81 -3.77
N ARG A 129 11.13 22.82 -3.07
CA ARG A 129 10.83 24.25 -3.33
C ARG A 129 11.43 24.76 -4.63
N ASP A 130 12.69 24.41 -4.88
CA ASP A 130 13.46 24.93 -6.00
C ASP A 130 13.09 24.25 -7.31
N GLU A 131 13.00 22.92 -7.31
CA GLU A 131 12.66 22.13 -8.49
C GLU A 131 11.15 22.02 -8.75
N ARG A 132 10.31 22.38 -7.77
CA ARG A 132 8.85 22.29 -7.85
C ARG A 132 8.34 20.87 -8.08
N VAL A 133 9.06 19.87 -7.57
CA VAL A 133 8.72 18.46 -7.65
C VAL A 133 8.43 17.89 -6.27
N ASN A 134 7.63 16.82 -6.23
CA ASN A 134 7.39 16.10 -4.99
C ASN A 134 8.66 15.37 -4.56
N GLU A 135 8.99 15.43 -3.27
CA GLU A 135 10.06 14.66 -2.66
C GLU A 135 9.50 13.65 -1.65
N TYR A 136 10.25 12.57 -1.46
CA TYR A 136 9.87 11.49 -0.56
C TYR A 136 11.01 11.20 0.39
N LEU A 137 10.67 10.88 1.64
CA LEU A 137 11.63 10.53 2.66
C LEU A 137 11.04 9.44 3.56
N GLU A 138 11.86 8.44 3.88
CA GLU A 138 11.51 7.42 4.87
C GLU A 138 12.52 7.50 6.00
N PHE A 139 12.06 7.36 7.23
CA PHE A 139 12.92 7.36 8.40
C PHE A 139 12.32 6.52 9.53
N GLU A 140 13.21 6.09 10.41
CA GLU A 140 12.89 5.26 11.57
C GLU A 140 13.15 6.02 12.86
N ILE A 141 12.28 5.81 13.85
CA ILE A 141 12.48 6.26 15.23
C ILE A 141 12.54 5.02 16.11
N ASN A 142 13.63 4.87 16.86
CA ASN A 142 13.86 3.69 17.68
C ASN A 142 13.44 3.87 19.16
N LEU A 143 13.08 5.09 19.60
CA LEU A 143 12.77 5.39 20.98
C LEU A 143 11.53 6.31 21.08
N PRO A 144 10.61 6.08 22.00
CA PRO A 144 10.55 4.97 22.97
C PRO A 144 10.10 3.64 22.34
N THR A 145 9.50 3.67 21.15
CA THR A 145 9.03 2.51 20.42
C THR A 145 9.48 2.61 18.98
N TYR A 146 9.89 1.50 18.37
CA TYR A 146 10.22 1.45 16.97
C TYR A 146 9.02 1.89 16.12
N SER A 147 9.20 2.92 15.33
CA SER A 147 8.21 3.46 14.42
C SER A 147 8.86 3.82 13.09
N PHE A 148 8.17 3.52 12.01
CA PHE A 148 8.60 3.78 10.64
C PHE A 148 7.65 4.77 9.98
N PHE A 149 8.19 5.89 9.50
CA PHE A 149 7.41 6.95 8.88
C PHE A 149 7.82 7.17 7.43
N ARG A 150 6.83 7.45 6.60
CA ARG A 150 7.03 7.91 5.23
C ARG A 150 6.49 9.33 5.10
N LEU A 151 7.34 10.22 4.59
CA LEU A 151 7.00 11.59 4.31
C LEU A 151 6.83 11.79 2.81
N THR A 152 5.79 12.51 2.45
CA THR A 152 5.61 13.08 1.11
C THR A 152 5.66 14.58 1.24
N ILE A 153 6.56 15.24 0.53
CA ILE A 153 6.77 16.68 0.54
C ILE A 153 6.27 17.20 -0.81
N VAL A 154 5.29 18.10 -0.79
CA VAL A 154 4.60 18.61 -1.98
C VAL A 154 4.82 20.12 -2.04
N PRO A 155 5.29 20.67 -3.17
CA PRO A 155 5.50 22.11 -3.31
C PRO A 155 4.16 22.86 -3.44
N LEU A 156 3.99 23.91 -2.64
CA LEU A 156 2.88 24.85 -2.71
C LEU A 156 3.32 26.19 -3.31
N SER A 157 2.39 27.13 -3.41
CA SER A 157 2.71 28.51 -3.83
C SER A 157 3.62 29.22 -2.80
N GLN A 158 4.30 30.28 -3.24
CA GLN A 158 5.10 31.17 -2.38
C GLN A 158 6.20 30.47 -1.54
N LYS A 159 6.86 29.44 -2.10
CA LYS A 159 7.88 28.62 -1.40
C LYS A 159 7.36 27.89 -0.15
N ASN A 160 6.06 27.77 0.03
CA ASN A 160 5.48 26.91 1.04
C ASN A 160 5.52 25.46 0.58
N VAL A 161 5.49 24.53 1.53
CA VAL A 161 5.37 23.09 1.23
C VAL A 161 4.31 22.44 2.12
N LEU A 162 3.69 21.42 1.60
CA LEU A 162 2.84 20.50 2.35
C LEU A 162 3.66 19.26 2.67
N ILE A 163 3.66 18.83 3.93
CA ILE A 163 4.25 17.56 4.35
C ILE A 163 3.14 16.66 4.83
N VAL A 164 3.04 15.48 4.23
CA VAL A 164 2.19 14.40 4.69
C VAL A 164 3.08 13.35 5.34
N VAL A 165 2.88 13.10 6.63
CA VAL A 165 3.63 12.09 7.41
C VAL A 165 2.69 10.92 7.66
N LYS A 166 3.05 9.76 7.13
CA LYS A 166 2.30 8.53 7.30
C LYS A 166 3.06 7.55 8.16
N ASP A 167 2.37 6.99 9.15
CA ASP A 167 2.90 5.88 9.94
C ASP A 167 2.79 4.58 9.14
N TYR A 168 3.93 3.98 8.85
CA TYR A 168 4.08 2.71 8.12
C TYR A 168 4.54 1.58 9.04
N THR A 169 4.53 1.80 10.34
CA THR A 169 5.08 0.85 11.31
C THR A 169 4.47 -0.53 11.21
N ASP A 170 3.14 -0.61 11.16
CA ASP A 170 2.45 -1.91 11.10
C ASP A 170 2.65 -2.61 9.76
N VAL A 171 2.72 -1.84 8.66
CA VAL A 171 3.04 -2.38 7.33
C VAL A 171 4.44 -2.96 7.32
N LYS A 172 5.43 -2.22 7.83
CA LYS A 172 6.83 -2.68 7.92
C LYS A 172 7.00 -3.90 8.81
N LYS A 173 6.34 -3.92 9.97
CA LYS A 173 6.32 -5.10 10.85
C LYS A 173 5.73 -6.32 10.13
N SER A 174 4.63 -6.14 9.42
CA SER A 174 4.00 -7.22 8.66
C SER A 174 4.90 -7.73 7.52
N GLU A 175 5.56 -6.83 6.78
CA GLU A 175 6.54 -7.19 5.75
C GLU A 175 7.73 -7.97 6.34
N GLN A 176 8.26 -7.52 7.48
CA GLN A 176 9.36 -8.19 8.17
C GLN A 176 8.95 -9.58 8.65
N LEU A 177 7.81 -9.69 9.33
CA LEU A 177 7.28 -10.99 9.77
C LEU A 177 7.10 -11.95 8.60
N ARG A 178 6.61 -11.47 7.46
CA ARG A 178 6.46 -12.27 6.24
C ARG A 178 7.82 -12.70 5.69
N SER A 179 8.80 -11.81 5.67
CA SER A 179 10.17 -12.13 5.21
C SER A 179 10.83 -13.16 6.11
N ASP A 180 10.76 -12.96 7.43
CA ASP A 180 11.31 -13.88 8.42
C ASP A 180 10.66 -15.26 8.35
N PHE A 181 9.32 -15.27 8.16
CA PHE A 181 8.56 -16.49 7.96
C PHE A 181 9.07 -17.29 6.75
N VAL A 182 9.21 -16.64 5.58
CA VAL A 182 9.72 -17.30 4.36
C VAL A 182 11.15 -17.80 4.55
N ALA A 183 12.01 -17.01 5.20
CA ALA A 183 13.39 -17.40 5.50
C ALA A 183 13.43 -18.63 6.42
N ASN A 184 12.67 -18.63 7.51
CA ASN A 184 12.61 -19.73 8.47
C ASN A 184 12.09 -21.01 7.82
N VAL A 185 11.00 -20.92 7.05
CA VAL A 185 10.43 -22.06 6.30
C VAL A 185 11.48 -22.64 5.35
N SER A 186 12.20 -21.79 4.63
CA SER A 186 13.24 -22.22 3.69
C SER A 186 14.36 -22.97 4.41
N HIS A 187 14.76 -22.52 5.59
CA HIS A 187 15.76 -23.19 6.43
C HIS A 187 15.26 -24.53 6.95
N GLU A 188 14.02 -24.58 7.48
CA GLU A 188 13.43 -25.80 8.04
C GLU A 188 13.19 -26.87 6.97
N LEU A 189 12.92 -26.50 5.73
CA LEU A 189 12.79 -27.45 4.62
C LEU A 189 14.14 -27.87 4.03
N LYS A 190 15.15 -26.99 4.04
CA LYS A 190 16.47 -27.29 3.48
C LYS A 190 17.19 -28.38 4.27
N THR A 191 17.10 -28.38 5.59
CA THR A 191 17.78 -29.33 6.48
C THR A 191 17.40 -30.78 6.19
N PRO A 192 16.12 -31.19 6.22
CA PRO A 192 15.71 -32.55 5.89
C PRO A 192 16.03 -32.92 4.44
N LEU A 193 15.91 -31.96 3.51
CA LEU A 193 16.22 -32.20 2.10
C LEU A 193 17.68 -32.54 1.89
N VAL A 194 18.63 -31.81 2.52
CA VAL A 194 20.07 -32.09 2.47
C VAL A 194 20.39 -33.46 3.08
N SER A 195 19.70 -33.80 4.18
CA SER A 195 19.83 -35.11 4.82
C SER A 195 19.41 -36.24 3.87
N ILE A 196 18.23 -36.13 3.25
CA ILE A 196 17.74 -37.12 2.27
C ILE A 196 18.72 -37.26 1.12
N LYS A 197 19.22 -36.15 0.57
CA LYS A 197 20.18 -36.17 -0.53
C LYS A 197 21.48 -36.87 -0.13
N GLY A 198 22.03 -36.57 1.05
CA GLY A 198 23.25 -37.21 1.56
C GLY A 198 23.10 -38.73 1.77
N PHE A 199 21.95 -39.19 2.28
CA PHE A 199 21.70 -40.63 2.42
C PHE A 199 21.48 -41.31 1.08
N LEU A 200 20.85 -40.68 0.10
CA LEU A 200 20.74 -41.19 -1.26
C LEU A 200 22.13 -41.37 -1.91
N GLU A 201 23.02 -40.39 -1.76
CA GLU A 201 24.41 -40.49 -2.24
C GLU A 201 25.17 -41.62 -1.53
N THR A 202 24.94 -41.79 -0.22
CA THR A 202 25.60 -42.86 0.56
C THR A 202 25.12 -44.24 0.12
N ILE A 203 23.82 -44.44 -0.09
CA ILE A 203 23.23 -45.69 -0.59
C ILE A 203 23.77 -46.01 -1.99
N SER A 204 23.89 -45.01 -2.84
CA SER A 204 24.33 -45.18 -4.24
C SER A 204 25.83 -45.53 -4.36
N ASN A 205 26.63 -45.15 -3.37
CA ASN A 205 28.09 -45.31 -3.39
C ASN A 205 28.56 -46.25 -2.29
N SER A 206 28.72 -45.77 -1.06
CA SER A 206 29.43 -46.47 0.03
C SER A 206 28.64 -47.64 0.62
N ALA A 207 27.30 -47.58 0.62
CA ALA A 207 26.44 -48.63 1.17
C ALA A 207 25.76 -49.46 0.07
N LYS A 208 26.28 -49.44 -1.15
CA LYS A 208 25.64 -50.13 -2.31
C LYS A 208 25.50 -51.64 -2.09
N ASP A 209 26.44 -52.26 -1.42
CA ASP A 209 26.47 -53.71 -1.18
C ASP A 209 26.15 -54.08 0.28
N ASP A 210 25.62 -53.15 1.07
CA ASP A 210 25.16 -53.36 2.49
C ASP A 210 23.67 -53.19 2.65
N PRO A 211 22.86 -54.28 2.52
CA PRO A 211 21.40 -54.18 2.66
C PRO A 211 20.91 -53.66 4.01
N LYS A 212 21.65 -53.93 5.10
CA LYS A 212 21.27 -53.48 6.45
C LYS A 212 21.46 -51.97 6.59
N ALA A 213 22.53 -51.43 6.03
CA ALA A 213 22.75 -49.99 6.01
C ALA A 213 21.74 -49.29 5.11
N GLN A 214 21.43 -49.87 3.96
CA GLN A 214 20.40 -49.33 3.05
C GLN A 214 19.03 -49.25 3.74
N GLU A 215 18.56 -50.31 4.41
CA GLU A 215 17.31 -50.31 5.13
C GLU A 215 17.25 -49.22 6.21
N LYS A 216 18.36 -49.04 6.95
CA LYS A 216 18.46 -47.99 7.97
C LYS A 216 18.37 -46.59 7.34
N PHE A 217 19.09 -46.33 6.26
CA PHE A 217 19.09 -45.03 5.60
C PHE A 217 17.75 -44.70 4.95
N ILE A 218 17.08 -45.69 4.35
CA ILE A 218 15.75 -45.55 3.81
C ILE A 218 14.75 -45.11 4.90
N LYS A 219 14.84 -45.79 6.08
CA LYS A 219 13.98 -45.42 7.22
C LYS A 219 14.20 -43.97 7.68
N ILE A 220 15.45 -43.54 7.78
CA ILE A 220 15.78 -42.15 8.15
C ILE A 220 15.23 -41.17 7.09
N MET A 221 15.39 -41.46 5.81
CA MET A 221 14.86 -40.62 4.73
C MET A 221 13.34 -40.51 4.78
N GLN A 222 12.62 -41.59 5.09
CA GLN A 222 11.17 -41.58 5.30
C GLN A 222 10.77 -40.68 6.48
N GLU A 223 11.51 -40.74 7.59
CA GLU A 223 11.29 -39.87 8.74
C GLU A 223 11.50 -38.37 8.37
N GLN A 224 12.51 -38.06 7.56
CA GLN A 224 12.74 -36.70 7.10
C GLN A 224 11.67 -36.21 6.13
N ALA A 225 11.19 -37.08 5.23
CA ALA A 225 10.09 -36.77 4.31
C ALA A 225 8.79 -36.50 5.07
N ASN A 226 8.44 -37.32 6.07
CA ASN A 226 7.27 -37.11 6.92
C ASN A 226 7.34 -35.78 7.70
N LYS A 227 8.55 -35.38 8.18
CA LYS A 227 8.73 -34.07 8.82
C LYS A 227 8.45 -32.92 7.85
N MET A 228 8.91 -33.03 6.61
CA MET A 228 8.62 -32.02 5.57
C MET A 228 7.12 -31.95 5.26
N GLU A 229 6.43 -33.08 5.18
CA GLU A 229 4.98 -33.11 4.95
C GLU A 229 4.21 -32.38 6.07
N ILE A 230 4.55 -32.65 7.33
CA ILE A 230 3.92 -31.96 8.48
C ILE A 230 4.17 -30.45 8.38
N LEU A 231 5.41 -30.01 8.13
CA LEU A 231 5.72 -28.59 7.98
C LEU A 231 4.90 -27.94 6.86
N ILE A 232 4.75 -28.61 5.73
CA ILE A 232 3.93 -28.07 4.61
C ILE A 232 2.46 -27.96 5.01
N LEU A 233 1.91 -28.94 5.71
CA LEU A 233 0.53 -28.91 6.18
C LEU A 233 0.29 -27.77 7.18
N ASP A 234 1.23 -27.57 8.12
CA ASP A 234 1.19 -26.45 9.07
C ASP A 234 1.21 -25.09 8.35
N LEU A 235 2.08 -24.94 7.34
CA LEU A 235 2.13 -23.74 6.52
C LEU A 235 0.83 -23.48 5.75
N MET A 236 0.24 -24.50 5.19
CA MET A 236 -1.04 -24.39 4.49
C MET A 236 -2.19 -24.01 5.44
N SER A 237 -2.13 -24.45 6.70
CA SER A 237 -3.11 -24.09 7.72
C SER A 237 -3.05 -22.62 8.13
N LEU A 238 -1.84 -22.04 8.15
CA LEU A 238 -1.61 -20.61 8.46
C LEU A 238 -1.95 -19.67 7.30
N SER A 239 -2.07 -20.21 6.08
CA SER A 239 -2.40 -19.41 4.87
C SER A 239 -3.91 -19.25 4.63
N ARG A 240 -4.75 -19.79 5.50
CA ARG A 240 -6.22 -19.64 5.44
C ARG A 240 -6.71 -18.61 6.42
#